data_c4101d550c85fca8bb9bbe452cf323f6
#
_entry.id   c4101d550c85fca8bb9bbe452cf323f6
#
_cell.length_a   1.000
_cell.length_b   1.000
_cell.length_c   1.000
_cell.angle_alpha   90.00
_cell.angle_beta   90.00
_cell.angle_gamma   90.00
#
_symmetry.space_group_name_H-M   'P 1'
#
loop_
_entity.id
_entity.type
_entity.pdbx_description
1 polymer ?
#
loop_
_entity_poly.entity_id
_entity_poly.type
_entity_poly.pdbx_seq_one_letter_code
_entity_poly.pdbx_strand_id
1 'polypeptide(L)'
;MKKKIAVLLVTYGEVEQLSFTHLYPNAWRILHLITSRIANLPLPLKAFIALMRTLRRRKEWKRLRYQPKLAQINRKQTTALAKRLETVKQLADCEVQFIVRDAYYFIKPYYENVLNEVEAIADGVIVVPMIPIESDFACGVGCYLTLEHFGDGVFERVRVIKHLWNNSNFIALCVNHIFEKLEAHRERKVGLALVAHGTLIKDTNGEEPKVNTGYKETIAFYERLKAAIERDRRNSFASIKLGAMNHKFGGTWMTETLGRALEEFKAEGIEEVVIFPFGFLADNSEADLEAVMEVQQAGYPLQYIPCLNDSPDFIDWLAERVALSATQLVQPQTFRQTQIKKV
;
A
#
# COMPACT_ATOMS: atom_id res chain seq x y z
N MET A 1 -18.46 28.04 -11.21
CA MET A 1 -17.11 28.37 -10.66
C MET A 1 -16.16 27.22 -10.96
N LYS A 2 -14.92 27.53 -11.33
CA LYS A 2 -13.88 26.50 -11.54
C LYS A 2 -13.19 26.19 -10.22
N LYS A 3 -13.14 24.90 -9.83
CA LYS A 3 -12.49 24.42 -8.61
C LYS A 3 -11.24 23.63 -8.95
N LYS A 4 -10.16 23.90 -8.23
CA LYS A 4 -8.91 23.13 -8.35
C LYS A 4 -8.82 22.11 -7.21
N ILE A 5 -8.73 20.83 -7.55
CA ILE A 5 -8.63 19.73 -6.59
C ILE A 5 -7.27 19.06 -6.77
N ALA A 6 -6.44 19.11 -5.74
CA ALA A 6 -5.19 18.36 -5.73
C ALA A 6 -5.46 16.90 -5.37
N VAL A 7 -4.77 15.99 -6.03
CA VAL A 7 -4.82 14.54 -5.77
C VAL A 7 -3.41 14.05 -5.54
N LEU A 8 -3.12 13.58 -4.32
CA LEU A 8 -1.80 13.10 -3.92
C LEU A 8 -1.80 11.58 -3.83
N LEU A 9 -1.09 10.90 -4.75
CA LEU A 9 -0.83 9.47 -4.66
C LEU A 9 0.37 9.25 -3.74
N VAL A 10 0.12 8.66 -2.57
CA VAL A 10 1.11 8.61 -1.51
C VAL A 10 1.49 7.17 -1.19
N THR A 11 2.79 6.85 -1.29
CA THR A 11 3.34 5.55 -0.90
C THR A 11 4.58 5.71 -0.03
N TYR A 12 5.10 4.61 0.48
CA TYR A 12 6.36 4.62 1.26
C TYR A 12 7.54 5.19 0.48
N GLY A 13 7.67 4.75 -0.77
CA GLY A 13 8.80 5.06 -1.63
C GLY A 13 10.01 4.17 -1.34
N GLU A 14 10.60 3.63 -2.39
CA GLU A 14 11.86 2.91 -2.37
C GLU A 14 12.94 3.72 -3.07
N VAL A 15 14.16 3.62 -2.56
CA VAL A 15 15.32 4.35 -3.09
C VAL A 15 15.73 3.75 -4.42
N GLU A 16 15.63 4.49 -5.52
CA GLU A 16 15.99 4.04 -6.87
C GLU A 16 17.52 3.95 -7.08
N GLN A 17 18.29 4.76 -6.37
CA GLN A 17 19.75 4.78 -6.48
C GLN A 17 20.40 4.20 -5.23
N LEU A 18 21.19 3.13 -5.39
CA LEU A 18 21.85 2.43 -4.29
C LEU A 18 23.12 3.15 -3.79
N SER A 19 23.09 4.48 -3.74
CA SER A 19 24.13 5.30 -3.14
C SER A 19 23.89 5.50 -1.64
N PHE A 20 24.94 5.75 -0.90
CA PHE A 20 24.84 6.04 0.54
C PHE A 20 23.99 7.30 0.80
N THR A 21 24.14 8.32 -0.04
CA THR A 21 23.42 9.60 0.06
C THR A 21 21.92 9.48 -0.10
N HIS A 22 21.41 8.41 -0.72
CA HIS A 22 19.97 8.14 -0.86
C HIS A 22 19.50 7.12 0.18
N LEU A 23 20.26 6.06 0.42
CA LEU A 23 19.87 4.98 1.33
C LEU A 23 19.87 5.40 2.80
N TYR A 24 20.87 6.19 3.24
CA TYR A 24 20.95 6.60 4.65
C TYR A 24 19.81 7.54 5.07
N PRO A 25 19.47 8.62 4.33
CA PRO A 25 18.31 9.44 4.65
C PRO A 25 16.99 8.65 4.64
N ASN A 26 16.83 7.71 3.72
CA ASN A 26 15.67 6.81 3.71
C ASN A 26 15.59 5.96 4.98
N ALA A 27 16.67 5.28 5.35
CA ALA A 27 16.73 4.46 6.56
C ALA A 27 16.49 5.29 7.83
N TRP A 28 17.07 6.49 7.90
CA TRP A 28 16.88 7.43 9.00
C TRP A 28 15.42 7.86 9.13
N ARG A 29 14.78 8.22 8.01
CA ARG A 29 13.41 8.70 8.00
C ARG A 29 12.40 7.61 8.38
N ILE A 30 12.62 6.36 7.94
CA ILE A 30 11.83 5.20 8.39
C ILE A 30 11.92 5.05 9.91
N LEU A 31 13.13 5.08 10.48
CA LEU A 31 13.33 4.98 11.92
C LEU A 31 12.68 6.15 12.68
N HIS A 32 12.70 7.34 12.10
CA HIS A 32 12.12 8.52 12.73
C HIS A 32 10.58 8.49 12.71
N LEU A 33 9.96 8.18 11.58
CA LEU A 33 8.51 8.24 11.42
C LEU A 33 7.76 6.98 11.91
N ILE A 34 8.41 5.81 11.83
CA ILE A 34 7.77 4.53 12.18
C ILE A 34 8.26 4.04 13.53
N THR A 35 9.56 3.85 13.67
CA THR A 35 10.12 3.20 14.87
C THR A 35 9.90 4.02 16.14
N SER A 36 9.87 5.36 16.02
CA SER A 36 9.57 6.24 17.17
C SER A 36 8.15 6.07 17.74
N ARG A 37 7.24 5.46 16.97
CA ARG A 37 5.88 5.14 17.44
C ARG A 37 5.79 3.79 18.15
N ILE A 38 6.77 2.93 17.94
CA ILE A 38 6.85 1.59 18.53
C ILE A 38 7.80 1.60 19.73
N ALA A 39 8.95 2.28 19.60
CA ALA A 39 9.99 2.30 20.61
C ALA A 39 10.75 3.64 20.61
N ASN A 40 10.96 4.21 21.79
CA ASN A 40 11.74 5.44 21.93
C ASN A 40 13.23 5.11 21.99
N LEU A 41 13.89 5.11 20.83
CA LEU A 41 15.32 4.82 20.71
C LEU A 41 16.16 6.09 20.86
N PRO A 42 17.27 6.06 21.63
CA PRO A 42 18.23 7.17 21.70
C PRO A 42 18.81 7.52 20.33
N LEU A 43 19.09 8.80 20.10
CA LEU A 43 19.55 9.32 18.81
C LEU A 43 20.81 8.61 18.25
N PRO A 44 21.86 8.33 19.07
CA PRO A 44 23.03 7.60 18.58
C PRO A 44 22.71 6.17 18.12
N LEU A 45 21.79 5.50 18.82
CA LEU A 45 21.36 4.16 18.44
C LEU A 45 20.54 4.18 17.13
N LYS A 46 19.67 5.17 16.95
CA LYS A 46 18.95 5.38 15.66
C LYS A 46 19.94 5.58 14.51
N ALA A 47 20.96 6.42 14.70
CA ALA A 47 21.99 6.67 13.69
C ALA A 47 22.76 5.40 13.33
N PHE A 48 23.16 4.61 14.32
CA PHE A 48 23.83 3.34 14.11
C PHE A 48 22.94 2.33 13.36
N ILE A 49 21.69 2.17 13.77
CA ILE A 49 20.73 1.27 13.08
C ILE A 49 20.51 1.72 11.63
N ALA A 50 20.34 3.03 11.38
CA ALA A 50 20.22 3.57 10.03
C ALA A 50 21.45 3.26 9.17
N LEU A 51 22.65 3.40 9.72
CA LEU A 51 23.91 3.07 9.05
C LEU A 51 23.97 1.58 8.69
N MET A 52 23.74 0.71 9.66
CA MET A 52 23.79 -0.74 9.45
C MET A 52 22.77 -1.21 8.43
N ARG A 53 21.53 -0.68 8.50
CA ARG A 53 20.46 -0.96 7.53
C ARG A 53 20.85 -0.50 6.11
N THR A 54 21.47 0.67 6.00
CA THR A 54 21.97 1.23 4.72
C THR A 54 23.04 0.32 4.10
N LEU A 55 24.05 -0.06 4.88
CA LEU A 55 25.16 -0.90 4.40
C LEU A 55 24.67 -2.29 3.98
N ARG A 56 23.80 -2.90 4.82
CA ARG A 56 23.21 -4.21 4.53
C ARG A 56 22.37 -4.17 3.23
N ARG A 57 21.43 -3.23 3.11
CA ARG A 57 20.56 -3.10 1.94
C ARG A 57 21.37 -2.84 0.67
N ARG A 58 22.36 -1.95 0.74
CA ARG A 58 23.25 -1.67 -0.40
C ARG A 58 24.01 -2.92 -0.86
N LYS A 59 24.56 -3.69 0.08
CA LYS A 59 25.30 -4.94 -0.23
C LYS A 59 24.36 -5.99 -0.85
N GLU A 60 23.22 -6.20 -0.23
CA GLU A 60 22.24 -7.21 -0.64
C GLU A 60 21.66 -6.92 -2.02
N TRP A 61 21.11 -5.73 -2.24
CA TRP A 61 20.51 -5.37 -3.52
C TRP A 61 21.51 -5.31 -4.67
N LYS A 62 22.75 -4.89 -4.40
CA LYS A 62 23.83 -4.99 -5.40
C LYS A 62 24.17 -6.44 -5.74
N ARG A 63 24.26 -7.32 -4.74
CA ARG A 63 24.51 -8.75 -4.96
C ARG A 63 23.42 -9.40 -5.78
N LEU A 64 22.16 -9.07 -5.49
CA LEU A 64 20.98 -9.60 -6.17
C LEU A 64 20.68 -8.87 -7.50
N ARG A 65 21.45 -7.83 -7.85
CA ARG A 65 21.19 -6.96 -9.00
C ARG A 65 19.76 -6.41 -9.02
N TYR A 66 19.17 -6.24 -7.83
CA TYR A 66 17.79 -5.75 -7.70
C TYR A 66 17.73 -4.24 -8.00
N GLN A 67 16.74 -3.87 -8.80
CA GLN A 67 16.41 -2.47 -9.10
C GLN A 67 15.02 -2.17 -8.56
N PRO A 68 14.88 -1.31 -7.55
CA PRO A 68 13.61 -0.93 -6.98
C PRO A 68 12.72 -0.23 -8.01
N LYS A 69 11.45 -0.64 -8.09
CA LYS A 69 10.49 -0.16 -9.10
C LYS A 69 9.39 0.71 -8.51
N LEU A 70 9.16 0.65 -7.19
CA LEU A 70 8.00 1.26 -6.54
C LEU A 70 7.79 2.73 -6.90
N ALA A 71 8.84 3.55 -6.84
CA ALA A 71 8.71 4.98 -7.15
C ALA A 71 8.40 5.20 -8.64
N GLN A 72 9.00 4.43 -9.54
CA GLN A 72 8.70 4.49 -10.97
C GLN A 72 7.24 4.11 -11.26
N ILE A 73 6.74 3.05 -10.64
CA ILE A 73 5.35 2.60 -10.78
C ILE A 73 4.40 3.66 -10.25
N ASN A 74 4.68 4.24 -9.07
CA ASN A 74 3.83 5.29 -8.52
C ASN A 74 3.75 6.54 -9.42
N ARG A 75 4.86 6.93 -10.06
CA ARG A 75 4.85 8.01 -11.07
C ARG A 75 4.00 7.64 -12.30
N LYS A 76 4.06 6.39 -12.77
CA LYS A 76 3.20 5.92 -13.87
C LYS A 76 1.73 5.94 -13.47
N GLN A 77 1.38 5.45 -12.27
CA GLN A 77 0.03 5.54 -11.71
C GLN A 77 -0.45 6.99 -11.64
N THR A 78 0.39 7.90 -11.18
CA THR A 78 0.09 9.34 -11.10
C THR A 78 -0.21 9.93 -12.48
N THR A 79 0.64 9.63 -13.46
CA THR A 79 0.46 10.11 -14.84
C THR A 79 -0.79 9.52 -15.49
N ALA A 80 -1.03 8.24 -15.33
CA ALA A 80 -2.21 7.55 -15.86
C ALA A 80 -3.50 8.08 -15.22
N LEU A 81 -3.51 8.26 -13.90
CA LEU A 81 -4.65 8.84 -13.19
C LEU A 81 -4.91 10.30 -13.62
N ALA A 82 -3.86 11.12 -13.77
CA ALA A 82 -4.00 12.49 -14.24
C ALA A 82 -4.71 12.53 -15.60
N LYS A 83 -4.23 11.73 -16.56
CA LYS A 83 -4.84 11.60 -17.88
C LYS A 83 -6.30 11.13 -17.81
N ARG A 84 -6.59 10.15 -16.96
CA ARG A 84 -7.96 9.62 -16.81
C ARG A 84 -8.90 10.68 -16.23
N LEU A 85 -8.45 11.47 -15.27
CA LEU A 85 -9.23 12.54 -14.65
C LEU A 85 -9.47 13.76 -15.56
N GLU A 86 -8.73 13.91 -16.66
CA GLU A 86 -9.01 14.95 -17.67
C GLU A 86 -10.40 14.79 -18.31
N THR A 87 -10.96 13.57 -18.32
CA THR A 87 -12.32 13.32 -18.78
C THR A 87 -13.40 13.80 -17.82
N VAL A 88 -13.05 14.01 -16.54
CA VAL A 88 -13.92 14.49 -15.47
C VAL A 88 -13.83 16.01 -15.40
N LYS A 89 -14.67 16.71 -16.16
CA LYS A 89 -14.63 18.18 -16.24
C LYS A 89 -15.64 18.87 -15.32
N GLN A 90 -16.71 18.17 -14.99
CA GLN A 90 -17.81 18.72 -14.22
C GLN A 90 -18.16 17.80 -13.05
N LEU A 91 -18.26 18.37 -11.86
CA LEU A 91 -18.78 17.69 -10.66
C LEU A 91 -19.81 18.60 -9.98
N ALA A 92 -21.00 18.10 -9.75
CA ALA A 92 -22.15 18.90 -9.32
C ALA A 92 -22.30 20.12 -10.25
N ASP A 93 -22.39 21.33 -9.70
CA ASP A 93 -22.55 22.57 -10.47
C ASP A 93 -21.21 23.30 -10.71
N CYS A 94 -20.09 22.61 -10.54
CA CYS A 94 -18.75 23.19 -10.63
C CYS A 94 -17.93 22.56 -11.76
N GLU A 95 -17.23 23.42 -12.54
CA GLU A 95 -16.10 22.98 -13.35
C GLU A 95 -14.94 22.62 -12.44
N VAL A 96 -14.32 21.45 -12.64
CA VAL A 96 -13.16 21.02 -11.85
C VAL A 96 -11.92 20.88 -12.69
N GLN A 97 -10.78 21.15 -12.05
CA GLN A 97 -9.45 20.88 -12.57
C GLN A 97 -8.69 20.08 -11.53
N PHE A 98 -8.24 18.88 -11.92
CA PHE A 98 -7.41 18.06 -11.06
C PHE A 98 -5.93 18.37 -11.22
N ILE A 99 -5.19 18.42 -10.10
CA ILE A 99 -3.74 18.56 -10.02
C ILE A 99 -3.20 17.29 -9.36
N VAL A 100 -2.76 16.32 -10.15
CA VAL A 100 -2.31 15.02 -9.63
C VAL A 100 -0.80 15.06 -9.39
N ARG A 101 -0.35 14.61 -8.21
CA ARG A 101 1.05 14.53 -7.80
C ARG A 101 1.35 13.21 -7.10
N ASP A 102 2.56 12.69 -7.31
CA ASP A 102 3.12 11.64 -6.49
C ASP A 102 3.81 12.23 -5.25
N ALA A 103 3.75 11.50 -4.15
CA ALA A 103 4.41 11.88 -2.92
C ALA A 103 4.81 10.63 -2.12
N TYR A 104 5.82 10.77 -1.27
CA TYR A 104 6.40 9.64 -0.56
C TYR A 104 6.64 9.96 0.91
N TYR A 105 6.52 8.95 1.77
CA TYR A 105 6.86 9.12 3.17
C TYR A 105 8.37 9.09 3.42
N PHE A 106 9.14 8.28 2.68
CA PHE A 106 10.54 8.00 3.03
C PHE A 106 11.57 8.40 1.97
N ILE A 107 11.15 8.86 0.80
CA ILE A 107 12.01 9.43 -0.24
C ILE A 107 11.44 10.75 -0.76
N LYS A 108 12.20 11.51 -1.51
CA LYS A 108 11.73 12.73 -2.18
C LYS A 108 10.90 12.39 -3.45
N PRO A 109 9.92 13.24 -3.79
CA PRO A 109 9.41 14.37 -3.02
C PRO A 109 8.63 13.91 -1.77
N TYR A 110 8.96 14.50 -0.61
CA TYR A 110 8.31 14.15 0.64
C TYR A 110 6.87 14.62 0.68
N TYR A 111 5.99 13.81 1.28
CA TYR A 111 4.56 14.06 1.36
C TYR A 111 4.23 15.46 1.88
N GLU A 112 4.84 15.89 2.99
CA GLU A 112 4.61 17.20 3.58
C GLU A 112 5.02 18.36 2.67
N ASN A 113 6.08 18.20 1.88
CA ASN A 113 6.51 19.24 0.94
C ASN A 113 5.51 19.37 -0.22
N VAL A 114 5.07 18.22 -0.79
CA VAL A 114 4.06 18.22 -1.85
C VAL A 114 2.74 18.76 -1.35
N LEU A 115 2.36 18.42 -0.11
CA LEU A 115 1.14 18.94 0.53
C LEU A 115 1.18 20.47 0.65
N ASN A 116 2.30 21.05 1.09
CA ASN A 116 2.52 22.48 1.15
C ASN A 116 2.40 23.16 -0.23
N GLU A 117 3.01 22.56 -1.26
CA GLU A 117 2.97 23.09 -2.62
C GLU A 117 1.55 23.12 -3.19
N VAL A 118 0.78 22.04 -3.01
CA VAL A 118 -0.58 21.96 -3.58
C VAL A 118 -1.60 22.76 -2.78
N GLU A 119 -1.40 22.92 -1.48
CA GLU A 119 -2.27 23.71 -0.61
C GLU A 119 -2.36 25.16 -1.06
N ALA A 120 -1.24 25.73 -1.52
CA ALA A 120 -1.17 27.10 -2.00
C ALA A 120 -1.97 27.35 -3.29
N ILE A 121 -2.31 26.30 -4.06
CA ILE A 121 -2.89 26.43 -5.41
C ILE A 121 -4.22 25.69 -5.59
N ALA A 122 -4.64 24.88 -4.62
CA ALA A 122 -5.84 24.07 -4.71
C ALA A 122 -6.92 24.48 -3.70
N ASP A 123 -8.18 24.37 -4.09
CA ASP A 123 -9.35 24.58 -3.22
C ASP A 123 -9.58 23.42 -2.23
N GLY A 124 -9.07 22.22 -2.56
CA GLY A 124 -9.15 21.05 -1.71
C GLY A 124 -8.14 19.99 -2.12
N VAL A 125 -7.85 19.05 -1.21
CA VAL A 125 -6.86 17.99 -1.39
C VAL A 125 -7.49 16.62 -1.17
N ILE A 126 -7.23 15.69 -2.07
CA ILE A 126 -7.56 14.28 -1.93
C ILE A 126 -6.25 13.51 -1.77
N VAL A 127 -6.08 12.88 -0.62
CA VAL A 127 -4.96 11.99 -0.34
C VAL A 127 -5.37 10.57 -0.68
N VAL A 128 -4.60 9.92 -1.52
CA VAL A 128 -4.77 8.53 -1.94
C VAL A 128 -3.60 7.72 -1.39
N PRO A 129 -3.75 7.08 -0.22
CA PRO A 129 -2.74 6.15 0.26
C PRO A 129 -2.66 4.97 -0.71
N MET A 130 -1.49 4.78 -1.33
CA MET A 130 -1.24 3.69 -2.27
C MET A 130 -0.89 2.40 -1.54
N ILE A 131 -1.69 2.09 -0.53
CA ILE A 131 -1.58 0.92 0.35
C ILE A 131 -3.01 0.46 0.62
N PRO A 132 -3.38 -0.80 0.29
CA PRO A 132 -4.76 -1.25 0.40
C PRO A 132 -5.21 -1.47 1.84
N ILE A 133 -4.28 -1.77 2.74
CA ILE A 133 -4.54 -2.09 4.16
C ILE A 133 -4.17 -0.90 5.03
N GLU A 134 -5.12 -0.43 5.81
CA GLU A 134 -4.98 0.72 6.70
C GLU A 134 -4.27 0.32 7.98
N SER A 135 -3.30 1.14 8.39
CA SER A 135 -2.65 1.04 9.70
C SER A 135 -2.03 2.37 10.09
N ASP A 136 -1.72 2.54 11.38
CA ASP A 136 -1.02 3.72 11.87
C ASP A 136 0.42 3.81 11.35
N PHE A 137 0.98 2.68 10.88
CA PHE A 137 2.31 2.62 10.28
C PHE A 137 2.31 2.88 8.77
N ALA A 138 1.12 2.90 8.15
CA ALA A 138 0.91 3.13 6.73
C ALA A 138 0.22 4.48 6.48
N CYS A 139 -1.07 4.47 6.21
CA CYS A 139 -1.86 5.68 6.00
C CYS A 139 -1.90 6.60 7.23
N GLY A 140 -1.78 6.06 8.46
CA GLY A 140 -1.71 6.83 9.69
C GLY A 140 -0.53 7.80 9.75
N VAL A 141 0.60 7.51 9.07
CA VAL A 141 1.70 8.48 8.92
C VAL A 141 1.24 9.70 8.13
N GLY A 142 0.55 9.46 7.01
CA GLY A 142 -0.01 10.55 6.19
C GLY A 142 -1.08 11.35 6.92
N CYS A 143 -1.97 10.68 7.66
CA CYS A 143 -2.99 11.35 8.46
C CYS A 143 -2.37 12.25 9.53
N TYR A 144 -1.34 11.78 10.23
CA TYR A 144 -0.61 12.58 11.22
C TYR A 144 0.04 13.81 10.57
N LEU A 145 0.78 13.64 9.50
CA LEU A 145 1.42 14.75 8.79
C LEU A 145 0.39 15.75 8.22
N THR A 146 -0.77 15.26 7.78
CA THR A 146 -1.87 16.10 7.29
C THR A 146 -2.48 16.93 8.43
N LEU A 147 -2.73 16.32 9.60
CA LEU A 147 -3.24 17.00 10.79
C LEU A 147 -2.24 18.06 11.28
N GLU A 148 -0.97 17.74 11.31
CA GLU A 148 0.09 18.67 11.70
C GLU A 148 0.13 19.89 10.78
N HIS A 149 -0.13 19.70 9.47
CA HIS A 149 -0.13 20.77 8.49
C HIS A 149 -1.40 21.64 8.52
N PHE A 150 -2.58 21.02 8.55
CA PHE A 150 -3.86 21.73 8.45
C PHE A 150 -4.51 22.05 9.80
N GLY A 151 -4.06 21.41 10.89
CA GLY A 151 -4.72 21.55 12.18
C GLY A 151 -6.21 21.19 12.10
N ASP A 152 -7.04 21.97 12.78
CA ASP A 152 -8.49 21.74 12.87
C ASP A 152 -9.23 21.94 11.53
N GLY A 153 -8.61 22.62 10.57
CA GLY A 153 -9.15 22.84 9.22
C GLY A 153 -9.12 21.61 8.30
N VAL A 154 -8.48 20.51 8.71
CA VAL A 154 -8.28 19.32 7.87
C VAL A 154 -9.58 18.75 7.28
N PHE A 155 -10.67 18.75 8.05
CA PHE A 155 -11.96 18.20 7.62
C PHE A 155 -12.69 19.03 6.56
N GLU A 156 -12.33 20.30 6.43
CA GLU A 156 -12.88 21.19 5.42
C GLU A 156 -12.19 21.05 4.07
N ARG A 157 -10.88 20.84 4.08
CA ARG A 157 -10.02 20.92 2.90
C ARG A 157 -9.47 19.59 2.41
N VAL A 158 -9.39 18.56 3.26
CA VAL A 158 -8.77 17.28 2.94
C VAL A 158 -9.76 16.13 2.98
N ARG A 159 -9.67 15.25 2.00
CA ARG A 159 -10.31 13.93 1.98
C ARG A 159 -9.24 12.86 1.82
N VAL A 160 -9.36 11.78 2.57
CA VAL A 160 -8.49 10.61 2.44
C VAL A 160 -9.31 9.47 1.87
N ILE A 161 -8.89 8.88 0.77
CA ILE A 161 -9.48 7.66 0.25
C ILE A 161 -9.05 6.50 1.14
N LYS A 162 -10.01 5.77 1.67
CA LYS A 162 -9.81 4.67 2.61
C LYS A 162 -10.75 3.51 2.34
N HIS A 163 -10.54 2.41 3.09
CA HIS A 163 -11.32 1.18 3.00
C HIS A 163 -11.26 0.51 1.62
N LEU A 164 -10.07 0.54 0.96
CA LEU A 164 -9.87 -0.15 -0.31
C LEU A 164 -10.13 -1.65 -0.13
N TRP A 165 -9.54 -2.24 0.90
CA TRP A 165 -9.69 -3.66 1.24
C TRP A 165 -11.13 -4.12 1.45
N ASN A 166 -12.03 -3.21 1.85
CA ASN A 166 -13.44 -3.50 2.11
C ASN A 166 -14.37 -3.20 0.91
N ASN A 167 -13.83 -2.72 -0.21
CA ASN A 167 -14.60 -2.36 -1.39
C ASN A 167 -14.80 -3.58 -2.30
N SER A 168 -16.07 -3.95 -2.58
CA SER A 168 -16.38 -5.13 -3.40
C SER A 168 -15.88 -5.02 -4.84
N ASN A 169 -15.91 -3.82 -5.44
CA ASN A 169 -15.38 -3.61 -6.79
C ASN A 169 -13.85 -3.76 -6.82
N PHE A 170 -13.16 -3.32 -5.76
CA PHE A 170 -11.72 -3.51 -5.63
C PHE A 170 -11.35 -5.00 -5.47
N ILE A 171 -12.13 -5.75 -4.69
CA ILE A 171 -11.96 -7.21 -4.58
C ILE A 171 -12.18 -7.88 -5.93
N ALA A 172 -13.24 -7.53 -6.66
CA ALA A 172 -13.52 -8.08 -7.99
C ALA A 172 -12.40 -7.74 -8.99
N LEU A 173 -11.84 -6.54 -8.92
CA LEU A 173 -10.68 -6.11 -9.71
C LEU A 173 -9.45 -6.98 -9.40
N CYS A 174 -9.14 -7.24 -8.12
CA CYS A 174 -8.05 -8.13 -7.73
C CYS A 174 -8.26 -9.56 -8.27
N VAL A 175 -9.48 -10.10 -8.15
CA VAL A 175 -9.82 -11.44 -8.67
C VAL A 175 -9.62 -11.51 -10.19
N ASN A 176 -10.12 -10.53 -10.91
CA ASN A 176 -9.94 -10.48 -12.36
C ASN A 176 -8.47 -10.38 -12.74
N HIS A 177 -7.71 -9.52 -12.09
CA HIS A 177 -6.28 -9.36 -12.33
C HIS A 177 -5.51 -10.67 -12.09
N ILE A 178 -5.83 -11.43 -11.04
CA ILE A 178 -5.23 -12.73 -10.77
C ILE A 178 -5.47 -13.67 -11.96
N PHE A 179 -6.72 -13.84 -12.37
CA PHE A 179 -7.07 -14.81 -13.42
C PHE A 179 -6.65 -14.38 -14.83
N GLU A 180 -6.51 -13.09 -15.11
CA GLU A 180 -5.97 -12.57 -16.36
C GLU A 180 -4.46 -12.80 -16.49
N LYS A 181 -3.73 -12.83 -15.37
CA LYS A 181 -2.29 -13.04 -15.34
C LYS A 181 -1.89 -14.47 -15.05
N LEU A 182 -2.85 -15.30 -14.63
CA LEU A 182 -2.59 -16.70 -14.33
C LEU A 182 -2.24 -17.47 -15.59
N GLU A 183 -1.08 -18.11 -15.60
CA GLU A 183 -0.68 -19.01 -16.66
C GLU A 183 -1.42 -20.36 -16.54
N ALA A 184 -1.53 -21.09 -17.63
CA ALA A 184 -2.16 -22.41 -17.61
C ALA A 184 -1.23 -23.42 -16.93
N HIS A 185 -1.66 -23.92 -15.75
CA HIS A 185 -0.96 -24.95 -15.00
C HIS A 185 -1.56 -26.33 -15.34
N ARG A 186 -1.00 -27.00 -16.34
CA ARG A 186 -1.46 -28.32 -16.72
C ARG A 186 -0.92 -29.37 -15.74
N GLU A 187 -1.82 -30.19 -15.19
CA GLU A 187 -1.52 -31.42 -14.42
C GLU A 187 -0.81 -31.22 -13.05
N ARG A 188 -0.59 -30.00 -12.59
CA ARG A 188 0.02 -29.73 -11.29
C ARG A 188 -1.00 -29.29 -10.24
N LYS A 189 -0.75 -29.67 -9.00
CA LYS A 189 -1.50 -29.20 -7.86
C LYS A 189 -0.96 -27.85 -7.41
N VAL A 190 -1.68 -26.77 -7.72
CA VAL A 190 -1.22 -25.40 -7.54
C VAL A 190 -1.79 -24.78 -6.26
N GLY A 191 -0.93 -24.15 -5.46
CA GLY A 191 -1.32 -23.33 -4.32
C GLY A 191 -1.19 -21.84 -4.62
N LEU A 192 -2.12 -21.01 -4.12
CA LEU A 192 -2.05 -19.55 -4.19
C LEU A 192 -1.64 -19.00 -2.82
N ALA A 193 -0.50 -18.31 -2.75
CA ALA A 193 -0.11 -17.51 -1.62
C ALA A 193 -0.52 -16.04 -1.84
N LEU A 194 -1.47 -15.58 -1.04
CA LEU A 194 -1.86 -14.17 -0.96
C LEU A 194 -0.90 -13.48 -0.01
N VAL A 195 0.00 -12.64 -0.57
CA VAL A 195 1.10 -12.03 0.19
C VAL A 195 0.75 -10.61 0.64
N ALA A 196 1.02 -10.31 1.92
CA ALA A 196 0.89 -8.97 2.49
C ALA A 196 2.07 -8.64 3.39
N HIS A 197 2.26 -7.35 3.66
CA HIS A 197 3.14 -6.91 4.74
C HIS A 197 2.65 -7.48 6.07
N GLY A 198 3.55 -8.05 6.86
CA GLY A 198 3.19 -8.59 8.17
C GLY A 198 2.81 -7.50 9.16
N THR A 199 1.99 -7.84 10.14
CA THR A 199 1.52 -6.91 11.16
C THR A 199 1.94 -7.32 12.57
N LEU A 200 2.21 -6.30 13.40
CA LEU A 200 2.54 -6.49 14.81
C LEU A 200 1.27 -6.84 15.59
N ILE A 201 1.29 -7.93 16.36
CA ILE A 201 0.16 -8.36 17.22
C ILE A 201 0.42 -8.14 18.71
N LYS A 202 1.69 -8.07 19.12
CA LYS A 202 2.10 -7.67 20.47
C LYS A 202 3.33 -6.77 20.38
N ASP A 203 3.40 -5.78 21.25
CA ASP A 203 4.55 -4.88 21.34
C ASP A 203 5.75 -5.58 22.04
N THR A 204 6.82 -4.83 22.27
CA THR A 204 8.03 -5.33 22.95
C THR A 204 7.83 -5.75 24.39
N ASN A 205 6.72 -5.33 25.02
CA ASN A 205 6.34 -5.70 26.38
C ASN A 205 5.40 -6.91 26.42
N GLY A 206 4.99 -7.42 25.26
CA GLY A 206 4.04 -8.51 25.13
C GLY A 206 2.58 -8.07 25.22
N GLU A 207 2.32 -6.76 25.23
CA GLU A 207 0.99 -6.16 25.28
C GLU A 207 0.41 -5.92 23.88
N GLU A 208 -0.92 -5.80 23.78
CA GLU A 208 -1.57 -5.40 22.52
C GLU A 208 -1.12 -3.98 22.14
N PRO A 209 -0.73 -3.73 20.87
CA PRO A 209 -0.30 -2.42 20.44
C PRO A 209 -1.41 -1.37 20.63
N LYS A 210 -1.07 -0.20 21.19
CA LYS A 210 -2.01 0.92 21.41
C LYS A 210 -2.41 1.64 20.12
N VAL A 211 -1.93 1.18 18.99
CA VAL A 211 -2.14 1.75 17.65
C VAL A 211 -2.76 0.70 16.73
N ASN A 212 -3.51 1.15 15.71
CA ASN A 212 -4.01 0.21 14.69
C ASN A 212 -2.85 -0.31 13.86
N THR A 213 -2.53 -1.60 13.99
CA THR A 213 -1.45 -2.25 13.25
C THR A 213 -1.90 -2.75 11.86
N GLY A 214 -3.20 -2.75 11.58
CA GLY A 214 -3.78 -3.28 10.34
C GLY A 214 -3.99 -4.80 10.36
N TYR A 215 -3.85 -5.45 11.52
CA TYR A 215 -4.00 -6.92 11.60
C TYR A 215 -5.43 -7.36 11.24
N LYS A 216 -6.45 -6.73 11.82
CA LYS A 216 -7.86 -7.07 11.56
C LYS A 216 -8.23 -6.82 10.11
N GLU A 217 -7.76 -5.71 9.54
CA GLU A 217 -7.97 -5.34 8.14
C GLU A 217 -7.26 -6.33 7.19
N THR A 218 -6.04 -6.77 7.53
CA THR A 218 -5.30 -7.78 6.75
C THR A 218 -6.06 -9.10 6.69
N ILE A 219 -6.49 -9.61 7.84
CA ILE A 219 -7.26 -10.87 7.92
C ILE A 219 -8.58 -10.73 7.17
N ALA A 220 -9.33 -9.63 7.41
CA ALA A 220 -10.62 -9.42 6.76
C ALA A 220 -10.49 -9.29 5.22
N PHE A 221 -9.45 -8.62 4.72
CA PHE A 221 -9.18 -8.52 3.30
C PHE A 221 -8.81 -9.88 2.70
N TYR A 222 -7.91 -10.61 3.36
CA TYR A 222 -7.55 -11.97 2.96
C TYR A 222 -8.78 -12.87 2.84
N GLU A 223 -9.62 -12.94 3.87
CA GLU A 223 -10.81 -13.80 3.87
C GLU A 223 -11.80 -13.43 2.77
N ARG A 224 -12.03 -12.14 2.55
CA ARG A 224 -12.92 -11.65 1.49
C ARG A 224 -12.37 -11.96 0.10
N LEU A 225 -11.08 -11.74 -0.12
CA LEU A 225 -10.43 -12.02 -1.40
C LEU A 225 -10.39 -13.53 -1.68
N LYS A 226 -10.00 -14.34 -0.69
CA LYS A 226 -10.03 -15.80 -0.75
C LYS A 226 -11.42 -16.31 -1.12
N ALA A 227 -12.45 -15.89 -0.39
CA ALA A 227 -13.81 -16.30 -0.66
C ALA A 227 -14.31 -15.88 -2.06
N ALA A 228 -13.85 -14.73 -2.58
CA ALA A 228 -14.17 -14.29 -3.93
C ALA A 228 -13.47 -15.15 -4.99
N ILE A 229 -12.20 -15.50 -4.78
CA ILE A 229 -11.44 -16.40 -5.66
C ILE A 229 -12.06 -17.80 -5.66
N GLU A 230 -12.38 -18.37 -4.49
CA GLU A 230 -12.98 -19.69 -4.36
C GLU A 230 -14.33 -19.82 -5.06
N ARG A 231 -15.11 -18.74 -5.15
CA ARG A 231 -16.40 -18.70 -5.86
C ARG A 231 -16.29 -18.47 -7.37
N ASP A 232 -15.12 -18.02 -7.82
CA ASP A 232 -14.91 -17.76 -9.25
C ASP A 232 -14.78 -19.07 -10.02
N ARG A 233 -15.53 -19.23 -11.11
CA ARG A 233 -15.52 -20.43 -11.95
C ARG A 233 -14.18 -20.69 -12.65
N ARG A 234 -13.29 -19.70 -12.71
CA ARG A 234 -11.92 -19.86 -13.22
C ARG A 234 -10.97 -20.45 -12.18
N ASN A 235 -11.41 -20.58 -10.92
CA ASN A 235 -10.54 -21.06 -9.84
C ASN A 235 -10.13 -22.51 -10.07
N SER A 236 -8.82 -22.73 -10.10
CA SER A 236 -8.17 -24.05 -10.18
C SER A 236 -7.15 -24.26 -9.04
N PHE A 237 -7.05 -23.33 -8.11
CA PHE A 237 -6.14 -23.46 -6.97
C PHE A 237 -6.62 -24.55 -6.01
N ALA A 238 -5.73 -25.48 -5.68
CA ALA A 238 -6.02 -26.55 -4.73
C ALA A 238 -6.03 -26.05 -3.27
N SER A 239 -5.31 -24.97 -3.00
CA SER A 239 -5.23 -24.34 -1.67
C SER A 239 -4.91 -22.86 -1.81
N ILE A 240 -5.47 -22.02 -0.92
CA ILE A 240 -5.21 -20.57 -0.85
C ILE A 240 -4.82 -20.22 0.58
N LYS A 241 -3.63 -19.64 0.76
CA LYS A 241 -3.08 -19.30 2.08
C LYS A 241 -2.68 -17.83 2.16
N LEU A 242 -2.74 -17.27 3.37
CA LEU A 242 -2.14 -15.97 3.69
C LEU A 242 -0.64 -16.15 3.91
N GLY A 243 0.15 -15.27 3.27
CA GLY A 243 1.60 -15.23 3.40
C GLY A 243 2.09 -13.86 3.88
N ALA A 244 2.18 -13.65 5.20
CA ALA A 244 2.67 -12.40 5.73
C ALA A 244 4.20 -12.31 5.70
N MET A 245 4.73 -11.14 5.30
CA MET A 245 6.15 -10.80 5.30
C MET A 245 6.50 -10.07 6.61
N ASN A 246 6.82 -10.83 7.65
CA ASN A 246 7.07 -10.28 8.98
C ASN A 246 8.45 -9.65 9.13
N HIS A 247 8.54 -8.56 9.87
CA HIS A 247 9.82 -8.08 10.36
C HIS A 247 10.32 -8.90 11.57
N LYS A 248 11.65 -8.90 11.77
CA LYS A 248 12.30 -9.67 12.85
C LYS A 248 12.38 -8.92 14.18
N PHE A 249 11.87 -7.67 14.26
CA PHE A 249 12.07 -6.77 15.41
C PHE A 249 10.78 -6.05 15.76
N GLY A 250 10.68 -5.59 17.00
CA GLY A 250 9.61 -4.69 17.44
C GLY A 250 8.47 -5.36 18.21
N GLY A 251 8.58 -6.66 18.52
CA GLY A 251 7.57 -7.42 19.26
C GLY A 251 7.18 -8.72 18.58
N THR A 252 5.99 -9.22 18.85
CA THR A 252 5.44 -10.44 18.23
C THR A 252 4.63 -10.06 16.99
N TRP A 253 4.97 -10.66 15.88
CA TRP A 253 4.30 -10.48 14.59
C TRP A 253 3.28 -11.60 14.34
N MET A 254 2.38 -11.39 13.39
CA MET A 254 1.34 -12.36 13.04
C MET A 254 1.93 -13.72 12.68
N THR A 255 1.15 -14.77 12.92
CA THR A 255 1.61 -16.16 12.76
C THR A 255 1.42 -16.70 11.35
N GLU A 256 0.60 -16.05 10.53
CA GLU A 256 0.25 -16.42 9.16
C GLU A 256 1.36 -15.98 8.18
N THR A 257 2.58 -16.45 8.40
CA THR A 257 3.75 -16.08 7.58
C THR A 257 3.77 -16.83 6.25
N LEU A 258 4.49 -16.28 5.25
CA LEU A 258 4.70 -16.94 3.98
C LEU A 258 5.42 -18.28 4.17
N GLY A 259 6.44 -18.36 5.04
CA GLY A 259 7.12 -19.60 5.36
C GLY A 259 6.18 -20.68 5.89
N ARG A 260 5.27 -20.32 6.81
CA ARG A 260 4.24 -21.26 7.31
C ARG A 260 3.28 -21.70 6.20
N ALA A 261 2.84 -20.78 5.35
CA ALA A 261 1.99 -21.12 4.21
C ALA A 261 2.67 -22.15 3.28
N LEU A 262 3.98 -21.99 3.05
CA LEU A 262 4.77 -22.94 2.25
C LEU A 262 4.93 -24.32 2.91
N GLU A 263 5.10 -24.37 4.23
CA GLU A 263 5.10 -25.62 4.99
C GLU A 263 3.75 -26.35 4.91
N GLU A 264 2.64 -25.61 5.04
CA GLU A 264 1.29 -26.14 4.89
C GLU A 264 1.04 -26.63 3.46
N PHE A 265 1.47 -25.88 2.43
CA PHE A 265 1.41 -26.32 1.04
C PHE A 265 2.17 -27.63 0.81
N LYS A 266 3.32 -27.78 1.44
CA LYS A 266 4.10 -29.03 1.37
C LYS A 266 3.34 -30.20 1.99
N ALA A 267 2.73 -30.01 3.14
CA ALA A 267 1.91 -31.04 3.80
C ALA A 267 0.67 -31.41 2.98
N GLU A 268 0.12 -30.48 2.21
CA GLU A 268 -1.03 -30.69 1.32
C GLU A 268 -0.64 -31.28 -0.05
N GLY A 269 0.66 -31.48 -0.32
CA GLY A 269 1.16 -32.01 -1.58
C GLY A 269 1.01 -31.02 -2.75
N ILE A 270 1.11 -29.73 -2.48
CA ILE A 270 1.18 -28.69 -3.53
C ILE A 270 2.51 -28.82 -4.27
N GLU A 271 2.47 -28.74 -5.59
CA GLU A 271 3.62 -28.93 -6.48
C GLU A 271 4.15 -27.62 -7.07
N GLU A 272 3.31 -26.58 -7.11
CA GLU A 272 3.64 -25.27 -7.65
C GLU A 272 2.94 -24.18 -6.85
N VAL A 273 3.60 -23.05 -6.66
CA VAL A 273 3.06 -21.90 -5.91
C VAL A 273 2.89 -20.70 -6.82
N VAL A 274 1.71 -20.11 -6.80
CA VAL A 274 1.44 -18.80 -7.36
C VAL A 274 1.45 -17.78 -6.22
N ILE A 275 2.12 -16.65 -6.42
CA ILE A 275 2.08 -15.51 -5.48
C ILE A 275 1.25 -14.39 -6.09
N PHE A 276 0.34 -13.81 -5.29
CA PHE A 276 -0.25 -12.50 -5.55
C PHE A 276 -0.07 -11.59 -4.33
N PRO A 277 0.66 -10.46 -4.46
CA PRO A 277 0.92 -9.55 -3.34
C PRO A 277 -0.28 -8.62 -3.08
N PHE A 278 -1.38 -9.14 -2.54
CA PHE A 278 -2.63 -8.40 -2.34
C PHE A 278 -2.50 -7.24 -1.34
N GLY A 279 -1.49 -7.25 -0.49
CA GLY A 279 -1.19 -6.19 0.48
C GLY A 279 -0.50 -4.97 -0.12
N PHE A 280 -0.26 -4.95 -1.43
CA PHE A 280 0.45 -3.88 -2.13
C PHE A 280 -0.27 -3.49 -3.43
N LEU A 281 -0.24 -2.21 -3.79
CA LEU A 281 -0.82 -1.71 -5.05
C LEU A 281 0.23 -1.56 -6.15
N ALA A 282 1.51 -1.66 -5.80
CA ALA A 282 2.63 -1.57 -6.74
C ALA A 282 3.76 -2.51 -6.31
N ASP A 283 4.42 -3.12 -7.29
CA ASP A 283 5.58 -3.98 -7.06
C ASP A 283 6.67 -3.24 -6.29
N ASN A 284 7.24 -3.91 -5.31
CA ASN A 284 8.24 -3.41 -4.40
C ASN A 284 9.14 -4.55 -3.92
N SER A 285 10.25 -4.23 -3.24
CA SER A 285 11.24 -5.22 -2.83
C SER A 285 10.69 -6.35 -1.95
N GLU A 286 9.67 -6.08 -1.17
CA GLU A 286 9.04 -7.10 -0.32
C GLU A 286 8.20 -8.08 -1.14
N ALA A 287 7.50 -7.57 -2.17
CA ALA A 287 6.63 -8.35 -3.03
C ALA A 287 7.40 -9.12 -4.12
N ASP A 288 8.18 -8.42 -4.95
CA ASP A 288 8.79 -8.97 -6.16
C ASP A 288 10.22 -9.53 -5.97
N LEU A 289 10.82 -9.31 -4.77
CA LEU A 289 12.11 -9.85 -4.43
C LEU A 289 12.04 -10.80 -3.23
N GLU A 290 11.66 -10.28 -2.04
CA GLU A 290 11.77 -11.05 -0.79
C GLU A 290 10.80 -12.23 -0.78
N ALA A 291 9.52 -12.02 -1.12
CA ALA A 291 8.53 -13.11 -1.18
C ALA A 291 8.88 -14.14 -2.27
N VAL A 292 9.32 -13.69 -3.44
CA VAL A 292 9.78 -14.57 -4.54
C VAL A 292 10.95 -15.44 -4.09
N MET A 293 11.95 -14.84 -3.42
CA MET A 293 13.11 -15.57 -2.91
C MET A 293 12.72 -16.60 -1.86
N GLU A 294 11.77 -16.31 -0.98
CA GLU A 294 11.32 -17.24 0.06
C GLU A 294 10.67 -18.47 -0.54
N VAL A 295 9.82 -18.32 -1.57
CA VAL A 295 9.22 -19.48 -2.29
C VAL A 295 10.27 -20.29 -3.04
N GLN A 296 11.21 -19.63 -3.72
CA GLN A 296 12.30 -20.30 -4.44
C GLN A 296 13.22 -21.09 -3.47
N GLN A 297 13.52 -20.53 -2.29
CA GLN A 297 14.30 -21.20 -1.25
C GLN A 297 13.57 -22.41 -0.66
N ALA A 298 12.25 -22.41 -0.63
CA ALA A 298 11.43 -23.54 -0.26
C ALA A 298 11.38 -24.65 -1.34
N GLY A 299 11.94 -24.39 -2.53
CA GLY A 299 12.09 -25.36 -3.62
C GLY A 299 10.88 -25.48 -4.53
N TYR A 300 9.94 -24.56 -4.51
CA TYR A 300 8.77 -24.58 -5.38
C TYR A 300 9.05 -23.93 -6.75
N PRO A 301 8.52 -24.52 -7.84
CA PRO A 301 8.20 -23.77 -9.06
C PRO A 301 7.25 -22.62 -8.69
N LEU A 302 7.50 -21.43 -9.26
CA LEU A 302 6.80 -20.22 -8.87
C LEU A 302 6.28 -19.46 -10.08
N GLN A 303 5.01 -19.07 -10.04
CA GLN A 303 4.50 -17.96 -10.84
C GLN A 303 4.28 -16.75 -9.91
N TYR A 304 4.86 -15.61 -10.29
CA TYR A 304 4.61 -14.33 -9.63
C TYR A 304 3.58 -13.53 -10.44
N ILE A 305 2.43 -13.25 -9.84
CA ILE A 305 1.43 -12.33 -10.38
C ILE A 305 1.78 -10.93 -9.85
N PRO A 306 2.11 -9.96 -10.74
CA PRO A 306 2.44 -8.60 -10.29
C PRO A 306 1.30 -7.95 -9.50
N CYS A 307 1.63 -6.98 -8.66
CA CYS A 307 0.63 -6.06 -8.08
C CYS A 307 -0.20 -5.41 -9.20
N LEU A 308 -1.26 -4.71 -8.83
CA LEU A 308 -2.11 -4.00 -9.81
C LEU A 308 -1.33 -2.99 -10.65
N ASN A 309 -0.27 -2.43 -10.10
CA ASN A 309 0.61 -1.45 -10.74
C ASN A 309 -0.20 -0.32 -11.41
N ASP A 310 0.11 0.03 -12.65
CA ASP A 310 -0.58 1.02 -13.47
C ASP A 310 -1.58 0.37 -14.46
N SER A 311 -2.18 -0.79 -14.09
CA SER A 311 -3.16 -1.45 -14.94
C SER A 311 -4.36 -0.53 -15.24
N PRO A 312 -4.89 -0.54 -16.47
CA PRO A 312 -5.99 0.35 -16.85
C PRO A 312 -7.20 0.24 -15.94
N ASP A 313 -7.60 -0.98 -15.59
CA ASP A 313 -8.79 -1.23 -14.76
C ASP A 313 -8.61 -0.67 -13.33
N PHE A 314 -7.40 -0.77 -12.79
CA PHE A 314 -7.08 -0.17 -11.48
C PHE A 314 -7.10 1.36 -11.55
N ILE A 315 -6.56 1.95 -12.60
CA ILE A 315 -6.55 3.41 -12.80
C ILE A 315 -7.99 3.93 -13.00
N ASP A 316 -8.82 3.22 -13.76
CA ASP A 316 -10.22 3.57 -13.98
C ASP A 316 -11.01 3.53 -12.67
N TRP A 317 -10.88 2.44 -11.91
CA TRP A 317 -11.48 2.31 -10.58
C TRP A 317 -11.01 3.44 -9.63
N LEU A 318 -9.72 3.75 -9.64
CA LEU A 318 -9.16 4.81 -8.78
C LEU A 318 -9.69 6.18 -9.17
N ALA A 319 -9.82 6.47 -10.48
CA ALA A 319 -10.39 7.72 -10.98
C ALA A 319 -11.84 7.91 -10.53
N GLU A 320 -12.66 6.86 -10.55
CA GLU A 320 -14.03 6.90 -10.02
C GLU A 320 -14.04 7.22 -8.52
N ARG A 321 -13.14 6.62 -7.73
CA ARG A 321 -13.02 6.89 -6.29
C ARG A 321 -12.59 8.34 -6.01
N VAL A 322 -11.65 8.86 -6.80
CA VAL A 322 -11.21 10.25 -6.71
C VAL A 322 -12.35 11.20 -7.07
N ALA A 323 -13.06 10.95 -8.17
CA ALA A 323 -14.19 11.77 -8.59
C ALA A 323 -15.30 11.81 -7.52
N LEU A 324 -15.65 10.66 -6.93
CA LEU A 324 -16.60 10.57 -5.83
C LEU A 324 -16.14 11.38 -4.60
N SER A 325 -14.87 11.30 -4.24
CA SER A 325 -14.32 12.09 -3.11
C SER A 325 -14.29 13.58 -3.43
N ALA A 326 -14.01 13.96 -4.68
CA ALA A 326 -14.01 15.35 -5.11
C ALA A 326 -15.42 15.97 -5.04
N THR A 327 -16.47 15.22 -5.33
CA THR A 327 -17.84 15.69 -5.20
C THR A 327 -18.13 16.23 -3.80
N GLN A 328 -17.59 15.59 -2.75
CA GLN A 328 -17.76 16.02 -1.37
C GLN A 328 -17.01 17.34 -1.04
N LEU A 329 -15.98 17.69 -1.82
CA LEU A 329 -15.21 18.93 -1.65
C LEU A 329 -15.83 20.11 -2.42
N VAL A 330 -16.53 19.85 -3.51
CA VAL A 330 -17.13 20.90 -4.35
C VAL A 330 -18.58 21.23 -3.98
N GLN A 331 -19.28 20.36 -3.25
CA GLN A 331 -20.65 20.63 -2.78
C GLN A 331 -20.68 21.76 -1.76
N PRO A 332 -21.68 22.67 -1.81
CA PRO A 332 -21.85 23.71 -0.80
C PRO A 332 -21.99 23.14 0.61
N GLN A 333 -21.48 23.86 1.62
CA GLN A 333 -21.46 23.42 3.03
C GLN A 333 -22.84 23.19 3.67
N THR A 334 -23.94 23.58 3.04
CA THR A 334 -25.31 23.43 3.51
C THR A 334 -25.72 21.98 3.79
N PHE A 335 -25.07 20.98 3.19
CA PHE A 335 -25.32 19.56 3.46
C PHE A 335 -24.64 19.02 4.73
N ARG A 336 -23.66 19.74 5.31
CA ARG A 336 -22.86 19.26 6.45
C ARG A 336 -23.59 19.34 7.80
N GLN A 337 -24.51 20.28 7.97
CA GLN A 337 -25.21 20.50 9.25
C GLN A 337 -26.31 19.45 9.51
N THR A 338 -26.83 18.79 8.50
CA THR A 338 -27.94 17.85 8.64
C THR A 338 -27.50 16.44 9.08
N GLN A 339 -26.25 16.07 8.84
CA GLN A 339 -25.74 14.75 9.25
C GLN A 339 -25.19 14.71 10.69
N ILE A 340 -24.73 15.84 11.24
CA ILE A 340 -24.17 15.91 12.62
C ILE A 340 -25.32 15.89 13.67
N LYS A 341 -26.57 16.18 13.27
CA LYS A 341 -27.73 16.16 14.20
C LYS A 341 -28.42 14.78 14.29
N LYS A 342 -27.87 13.72 13.69
CA LYS A 342 -28.44 12.36 13.70
C LYS A 342 -27.52 11.30 14.29
N VAL A 343 -26.53 11.68 15.10
CA VAL A 343 -25.73 10.74 15.91
C VAL A 343 -25.99 11.02 17.39
#